data_2973cdd26350973b9bbf832c6cebb43e
#
_entry.id   2973cdd26350973b9bbf832c6cebb43e
#
_cell.length_a   1.000
_cell.length_b   1.000
_cell.length_c   1.000
_cell.angle_alpha   90.00
_cell.angle_beta   90.00
_cell.angle_gamma   90.00
#
_symmetry.space_group_name_H-M   'P 1'
#
loop_
_entity.id
_entity.type
_entity.pdbx_description
1 polymer ?
#
loop_
_entity_poly.entity_id
_entity_poly.type
_entity_poly.pdbx_seq_one_letter_code
_entity_poly.pdbx_strand_id
1 'polypeptide(L)'
;VTSFNQGSMILEAVQSLCAQTTPPAEIILVDDGSTDAASLAVLDRLETDPSLPVPVRVLRQPNGGVSSARNTGIRNARTPFVLVLDGDDRLEPAFLEKVSALLRSDPSLAAASSWMQTFGVLEAQIRPAGGTIVPFLSRNCCPATHILRRSCWEACGGYDEAMRSGFEDWDFFLSMLETAPDTHIGIVPEPLFAYRTAPASSNVRSMEKRLELMRHIISRHPGAYQEHLAEALLGLEAVSMSRLFGWETEMLHALQEDRPLNAVSEDFLRSPSYGDGGMAAAVRIASAVTRPSSGEIDAASASA
;
A
#
# COMPACT_ATOMS: atom_id res chain seq x y z
N VAL A 1 -13.05 1.59 1.50
CA VAL A 1 -12.24 0.70 2.36
C VAL A 1 -12.45 -0.73 1.91
N THR A 2 -11.36 -1.50 1.73
CA THR A 2 -11.42 -2.93 1.37
C THR A 2 -11.14 -3.79 2.59
N SER A 3 -11.84 -4.93 2.72
CA SER A 3 -11.72 -5.85 3.84
C SER A 3 -11.80 -7.30 3.41
N PHE A 4 -10.91 -8.14 3.95
CA PHE A 4 -10.97 -9.60 3.86
C PHE A 4 -10.31 -10.22 5.09
N ASN A 5 -11.10 -10.82 6.01
CA ASN A 5 -10.64 -11.47 7.22
C ASN A 5 -9.69 -10.62 8.10
N GLN A 6 -10.01 -9.32 8.28
CA GLN A 6 -9.16 -8.37 9.00
C GLN A 6 -9.59 -8.14 10.46
N GLY A 7 -10.70 -8.75 10.90
CA GLY A 7 -11.16 -8.69 12.28
C GLY A 7 -11.37 -7.25 12.76
N SER A 8 -10.82 -6.93 13.94
CA SER A 8 -10.97 -5.60 14.56
C SER A 8 -10.16 -4.48 13.89
N MET A 9 -9.21 -4.78 13.00
CA MET A 9 -8.40 -3.75 12.32
C MET A 9 -9.26 -2.79 11.50
N ILE A 10 -10.37 -3.28 10.94
CA ILE A 10 -11.34 -2.46 10.20
C ILE A 10 -11.88 -1.31 11.06
N LEU A 11 -12.04 -1.51 12.38
CA LEU A 11 -12.50 -0.46 13.29
C LEU A 11 -11.52 0.70 13.34
N GLU A 12 -10.21 0.42 13.36
CA GLU A 12 -9.17 1.45 13.37
C GLU A 12 -9.21 2.25 12.07
N ALA A 13 -9.36 1.59 10.92
CA ALA A 13 -9.49 2.25 9.62
C ALA A 13 -10.72 3.18 9.58
N VAL A 14 -11.90 2.70 9.96
CA VAL A 14 -13.14 3.48 9.97
C VAL A 14 -13.05 4.63 10.98
N GLN A 15 -12.51 4.41 12.18
CA GLN A 15 -12.33 5.46 13.19
C GLN A 15 -11.40 6.57 12.68
N SER A 16 -10.32 6.21 11.96
CA SER A 16 -9.40 7.18 11.37
C SER A 16 -10.07 8.05 10.29
N LEU A 17 -11.03 7.49 9.55
CA LEU A 17 -11.85 8.23 8.59
C LEU A 17 -12.86 9.16 9.28
N CYS A 18 -13.44 8.70 10.36
CA CYS A 18 -14.35 9.51 11.17
C CYS A 18 -13.64 10.69 11.89
N ALA A 19 -12.35 10.55 12.14
CA ALA A 19 -11.51 11.55 12.81
C ALA A 19 -10.87 12.57 11.86
N GLN A 20 -11.17 12.54 10.56
CA GLN A 20 -10.61 13.48 9.60
C GLN A 20 -11.08 14.92 9.84
N THR A 21 -10.15 15.89 9.68
CA THR A 21 -10.47 17.34 9.75
C THR A 21 -11.46 17.76 8.67
N THR A 22 -11.44 17.09 7.53
CA THR A 22 -12.44 17.17 6.47
C THR A 22 -13.08 15.79 6.32
N PRO A 23 -14.23 15.51 6.94
CA PRO A 23 -14.85 14.20 6.90
C PRO A 23 -15.23 13.78 5.47
N PRO A 24 -15.15 12.48 5.12
CA PRO A 24 -15.68 12.00 3.84
C PRO A 24 -17.22 12.09 3.84
N ALA A 25 -17.81 12.18 2.64
CA ALA A 25 -19.27 12.20 2.49
C ALA A 25 -19.93 10.87 2.92
N GLU A 26 -19.25 9.76 2.64
CA GLU A 26 -19.64 8.39 3.03
C GLU A 26 -18.41 7.50 3.11
N ILE A 27 -18.51 6.40 3.85
CA ILE A 27 -17.55 5.31 3.86
C ILE A 27 -18.21 4.10 3.20
N ILE A 28 -17.65 3.66 2.06
CA ILE A 28 -18.05 2.40 1.42
C ILE A 28 -17.05 1.34 1.85
N LEU A 29 -17.50 0.40 2.65
CA LEU A 29 -16.71 -0.71 3.15
C LEU A 29 -17.03 -1.96 2.31
N VAL A 30 -16.07 -2.44 1.53
CA VAL A 30 -16.26 -3.61 0.66
C VAL A 30 -15.65 -4.83 1.34
N ASP A 31 -16.50 -5.76 1.72
CA ASP A 31 -16.10 -7.08 2.21
C ASP A 31 -15.94 -8.04 1.03
N ASP A 32 -14.73 -8.47 0.79
CA ASP A 32 -14.36 -9.38 -0.30
C ASP A 32 -14.51 -10.86 0.11
N GLY A 33 -15.63 -11.18 0.77
CA GLY A 33 -16.00 -12.56 1.12
C GLY A 33 -15.29 -13.08 2.37
N SER A 34 -15.24 -12.28 3.43
CA SER A 34 -14.72 -12.72 4.73
C SER A 34 -15.46 -13.95 5.25
N THR A 35 -14.73 -14.85 5.89
CA THR A 35 -15.23 -16.12 6.43
C THR A 35 -15.07 -16.25 7.93
N ASP A 36 -14.24 -15.40 8.56
CA ASP A 36 -14.06 -15.44 10.00
C ASP A 36 -15.17 -14.65 10.73
N ALA A 37 -15.65 -15.21 11.83
CA ALA A 37 -16.77 -14.67 12.58
C ALA A 37 -16.45 -13.27 13.19
N ALA A 38 -15.21 -12.98 13.51
CA ALA A 38 -14.81 -11.70 14.10
C ALA A 38 -14.93 -10.56 13.07
N SER A 39 -14.46 -10.78 11.83
CA SER A 39 -14.63 -9.81 10.74
C SER A 39 -16.11 -9.57 10.43
N LEU A 40 -16.91 -10.62 10.28
CA LEU A 40 -18.34 -10.50 10.00
C LEU A 40 -19.07 -9.72 11.07
N ALA A 41 -18.81 -10.01 12.36
CA ALA A 41 -19.44 -9.29 13.46
C ALA A 41 -19.06 -7.78 13.49
N VAL A 42 -17.82 -7.43 13.14
CA VAL A 42 -17.38 -6.04 13.04
C VAL A 42 -18.09 -5.32 11.89
N LEU A 43 -18.19 -5.97 10.73
CA LEU A 43 -18.87 -5.41 9.55
C LEU A 43 -20.36 -5.14 9.83
N ASP A 44 -21.07 -6.12 10.44
CA ASP A 44 -22.49 -5.98 10.83
C ASP A 44 -22.69 -4.84 11.82
N ARG A 45 -21.79 -4.70 12.80
CA ARG A 45 -21.82 -3.59 13.76
C ARG A 45 -21.63 -2.25 13.08
N LEU A 46 -20.63 -2.10 12.19
CA LEU A 46 -20.34 -0.84 11.50
C LEU A 46 -21.50 -0.41 10.58
N GLU A 47 -22.16 -1.37 9.93
CA GLU A 47 -23.30 -1.10 9.04
C GLU A 47 -24.52 -0.53 9.79
N THR A 48 -24.68 -0.90 11.07
CA THR A 48 -25.86 -0.55 11.87
C THR A 48 -25.60 0.47 12.97
N ASP A 49 -24.36 0.95 13.15
CA ASP A 49 -23.98 1.86 14.23
C ASP A 49 -24.43 3.31 13.94
N PRO A 50 -25.49 3.82 14.59
CA PRO A 50 -25.99 5.17 14.36
C PRO A 50 -25.11 6.26 15.02
N SER A 51 -24.14 5.88 15.82
CA SER A 51 -23.24 6.83 16.52
C SER A 51 -22.07 7.29 15.65
N LEU A 52 -21.84 6.67 14.50
CA LEU A 52 -20.77 7.05 13.60
C LEU A 52 -21.06 8.43 12.97
N PRO A 53 -20.09 9.36 13.01
CA PRO A 53 -20.29 10.71 12.48
C PRO A 53 -20.32 10.75 10.93
N VAL A 54 -19.93 9.66 10.28
CA VAL A 54 -19.93 9.49 8.82
C VAL A 54 -20.76 8.25 8.48
N PRO A 55 -21.69 8.34 7.50
CA PRO A 55 -22.46 7.17 7.06
C PRO A 55 -21.54 6.06 6.55
N VAL A 56 -21.74 4.84 7.03
CA VAL A 56 -21.06 3.62 6.58
C VAL A 56 -22.01 2.74 5.80
N ARG A 57 -21.59 2.30 4.63
CA ARG A 57 -22.33 1.35 3.80
C ARG A 57 -21.46 0.14 3.51
N VAL A 58 -21.90 -1.04 3.92
CA VAL A 58 -21.17 -2.29 3.70
C VAL A 58 -21.67 -2.94 2.41
N LEU A 59 -20.73 -3.26 1.51
CA LEU A 59 -20.98 -4.06 0.31
C LEU A 59 -20.28 -5.40 0.47
N ARG A 60 -21.01 -6.49 0.28
CA ARG A 60 -20.47 -7.85 0.38
C ARG A 60 -20.41 -8.50 -1.00
N GLN A 61 -19.28 -9.10 -1.33
CA GLN A 61 -19.09 -9.83 -2.59
C GLN A 61 -18.37 -11.16 -2.35
N PRO A 62 -18.51 -12.14 -3.26
CA PRO A 62 -17.63 -13.31 -3.27
C PRO A 62 -16.19 -12.87 -3.45
N ASN A 63 -15.22 -13.57 -2.83
CA ASN A 63 -13.82 -13.20 -2.90
C ASN A 63 -13.32 -13.09 -4.35
N GLY A 64 -13.09 -11.87 -4.78
CA GLY A 64 -12.58 -11.48 -6.09
C GLY A 64 -11.15 -10.96 -6.06
N GLY A 65 -10.58 -10.75 -4.87
CA GLY A 65 -9.28 -10.12 -4.66
C GLY A 65 -9.40 -8.59 -4.49
N VAL A 66 -8.32 -7.98 -3.98
CA VAL A 66 -8.29 -6.56 -3.62
C VAL A 66 -8.64 -5.63 -4.79
N SER A 67 -8.21 -5.94 -6.01
CA SER A 67 -8.56 -5.19 -7.23
C SER A 67 -10.08 -5.15 -7.46
N SER A 68 -10.74 -6.30 -7.36
CA SER A 68 -12.19 -6.41 -7.51
C SER A 68 -12.93 -5.65 -6.41
N ALA A 69 -12.48 -5.75 -5.16
CA ALA A 69 -13.04 -5.01 -4.04
C ALA A 69 -12.89 -3.49 -4.21
N ARG A 70 -11.71 -3.00 -4.63
CA ARG A 70 -11.48 -1.58 -4.91
C ARG A 70 -12.37 -1.10 -6.06
N ASN A 71 -12.45 -1.84 -7.18
CA ASN A 71 -13.33 -1.52 -8.30
C ASN A 71 -14.81 -1.46 -7.87
N THR A 72 -15.26 -2.40 -7.05
CA THR A 72 -16.63 -2.40 -6.52
C THR A 72 -16.89 -1.16 -5.67
N GLY A 73 -15.98 -0.77 -4.79
CA GLY A 73 -16.09 0.43 -3.98
C GLY A 73 -16.15 1.71 -4.82
N ILE A 74 -15.22 1.87 -5.77
CA ILE A 74 -15.14 3.05 -6.65
C ILE A 74 -16.36 3.16 -7.55
N ARG A 75 -16.85 2.05 -8.12
CA ARG A 75 -18.06 2.00 -8.95
C ARG A 75 -19.30 2.47 -8.20
N ASN A 76 -19.36 2.20 -6.91
CA ASN A 76 -20.48 2.58 -6.04
C ASN A 76 -20.32 3.97 -5.41
N ALA A 77 -19.16 4.61 -5.53
CA ALA A 77 -18.95 5.99 -5.07
C ALA A 77 -19.66 6.99 -5.99
N ARG A 78 -20.17 8.08 -5.39
CA ARG A 78 -20.94 9.11 -6.10
C ARG A 78 -20.20 10.46 -6.19
N THR A 79 -19.03 10.54 -5.57
CA THR A 79 -18.20 11.74 -5.51
C THR A 79 -17.16 11.76 -6.62
N PRO A 80 -16.69 12.94 -7.07
CA PRO A 80 -15.65 13.04 -8.08
C PRO A 80 -14.26 12.57 -7.59
N PHE A 81 -14.04 12.57 -6.29
CA PHE A 81 -12.83 12.05 -5.65
C PHE A 81 -13.16 10.83 -4.81
N VAL A 82 -12.34 9.80 -4.89
CA VAL A 82 -12.50 8.57 -4.12
C VAL A 82 -11.19 8.27 -3.41
N LEU A 83 -11.24 8.08 -2.10
CA LEU A 83 -10.14 7.55 -1.32
C LEU A 83 -10.17 6.02 -1.38
N VAL A 84 -9.03 5.42 -1.66
CA VAL A 84 -8.76 3.99 -1.45
C VAL A 84 -7.99 3.82 -0.15
N LEU A 85 -8.47 2.96 0.73
CA LEU A 85 -7.83 2.62 2.01
C LEU A 85 -7.99 1.13 2.26
N ASP A 86 -6.92 0.45 2.60
CA ASP A 86 -6.97 -0.94 3.05
C ASP A 86 -7.42 -1.01 4.52
N GLY A 87 -8.22 -2.01 4.87
CA GLY A 87 -8.92 -2.07 6.16
C GLY A 87 -8.03 -2.38 7.37
N ASP A 88 -6.72 -2.57 7.17
CA ASP A 88 -5.71 -2.70 8.21
C ASP A 88 -4.83 -1.46 8.40
N ASP A 89 -5.03 -0.42 7.57
CA ASP A 89 -4.31 0.85 7.63
C ASP A 89 -5.11 1.96 8.34
N ARG A 90 -4.46 3.08 8.66
CA ARG A 90 -5.06 4.24 9.33
C ARG A 90 -4.61 5.54 8.67
N LEU A 91 -5.46 6.57 8.77
CA LEU A 91 -5.14 7.91 8.29
C LEU A 91 -4.85 8.85 9.46
N GLU A 92 -3.90 9.75 9.28
CA GLU A 92 -3.75 10.92 10.14
C GLU A 92 -4.88 11.94 9.87
N PRO A 93 -5.31 12.73 10.86
CA PRO A 93 -6.50 13.58 10.75
C PRO A 93 -6.51 14.56 9.57
N ALA A 94 -5.35 15.01 9.09
CA ALA A 94 -5.24 15.97 8.00
C ALA A 94 -5.11 15.35 6.60
N PHE A 95 -5.20 14.01 6.46
CA PHE A 95 -4.97 13.35 5.18
C PHE A 95 -5.97 13.79 4.10
N LEU A 96 -7.28 13.67 4.37
CA LEU A 96 -8.30 14.02 3.38
C LEU A 96 -8.24 15.50 3.00
N GLU A 97 -8.03 16.38 3.97
CA GLU A 97 -7.92 17.82 3.74
C GLU A 97 -6.78 18.14 2.77
N LYS A 98 -5.54 17.73 3.11
CA LYS A 98 -4.33 18.10 2.37
C LYS A 98 -4.25 17.42 1.02
N VAL A 99 -4.52 16.12 0.95
CA VAL A 99 -4.44 15.36 -0.31
C VAL A 99 -5.54 15.78 -1.29
N SER A 100 -6.77 16.04 -0.80
CA SER A 100 -7.82 16.53 -1.68
C SER A 100 -7.61 17.99 -2.12
N ALA A 101 -6.96 18.81 -1.28
CA ALA A 101 -6.57 20.17 -1.68
C ALA A 101 -5.52 20.13 -2.81
N LEU A 102 -4.52 19.26 -2.71
CA LEU A 102 -3.54 19.04 -3.76
C LEU A 102 -4.21 18.63 -5.07
N LEU A 103 -5.10 17.64 -5.06
CA LEU A 103 -5.86 17.24 -6.25
C LEU A 103 -6.70 18.37 -6.84
N ARG A 104 -7.32 19.20 -6.01
CA ARG A 104 -8.12 20.34 -6.50
C ARG A 104 -7.27 21.44 -7.12
N SER A 105 -6.04 21.64 -6.63
CA SER A 105 -5.15 22.70 -7.13
C SER A 105 -4.55 22.40 -8.50
N ASP A 106 -4.49 21.12 -8.91
CA ASP A 106 -3.89 20.71 -10.16
C ASP A 106 -4.77 19.69 -10.91
N PRO A 107 -5.45 20.11 -11.98
CA PRO A 107 -6.31 19.23 -12.79
C PRO A 107 -5.59 18.08 -13.50
N SER A 108 -4.28 18.18 -13.72
CA SER A 108 -3.46 17.12 -14.36
C SER A 108 -3.12 15.96 -13.41
N LEU A 109 -3.34 16.12 -12.10
CA LEU A 109 -3.21 15.03 -11.15
C LEU A 109 -4.35 14.02 -11.30
N ALA A 110 -4.03 12.78 -11.69
CA ALA A 110 -4.98 11.66 -11.70
C ALA A 110 -5.28 11.14 -10.31
N ALA A 111 -4.26 11.11 -9.46
CA ALA A 111 -4.36 10.72 -8.06
C ALA A 111 -3.32 11.45 -7.22
N ALA A 112 -3.50 11.43 -5.91
CA ALA A 112 -2.51 11.92 -4.97
C ALA A 112 -2.53 11.10 -3.67
N SER A 113 -1.38 11.06 -3.00
CA SER A 113 -1.20 10.43 -1.69
C SER A 113 -0.28 11.30 -0.81
N SER A 114 0.32 10.70 0.20
CA SER A 114 1.28 11.34 1.10
C SER A 114 2.45 10.42 1.41
N TRP A 115 3.44 10.91 2.12
CA TRP A 115 4.36 10.04 2.83
C TRP A 115 3.59 9.18 3.83
N MET A 116 4.20 8.07 4.26
CA MET A 116 3.58 7.18 5.23
C MET A 116 4.50 6.94 6.43
N GLN A 117 3.89 6.71 7.59
CA GLN A 117 4.54 6.16 8.77
C GLN A 117 4.16 4.68 8.86
N THR A 118 5.14 3.78 8.89
CA THR A 118 4.88 2.37 9.15
C THR A 118 4.76 2.08 10.64
N PHE A 119 3.97 1.07 10.99
CA PHE A 119 3.83 0.55 12.36
C PHE A 119 3.65 -0.97 12.35
N GLY A 120 3.75 -1.60 13.49
CA GLY A 120 3.73 -3.07 13.61
C GLY A 120 5.15 -3.61 13.77
N VAL A 121 5.64 -4.43 12.82
CA VAL A 121 6.99 -5.00 12.92
C VAL A 121 8.10 -4.05 12.47
N LEU A 122 7.76 -2.98 11.77
CA LEU A 122 8.69 -1.94 11.33
C LEU A 122 8.11 -0.56 11.63
N GLU A 123 8.88 0.30 12.28
CA GLU A 123 8.58 1.71 12.47
C GLU A 123 9.54 2.56 11.63
N ALA A 124 9.04 3.12 10.51
CA ALA A 124 9.83 3.91 9.59
C ALA A 124 8.97 4.91 8.83
N GLN A 125 9.55 6.04 8.46
CA GLN A 125 8.93 6.98 7.54
C GLN A 125 9.32 6.65 6.10
N ILE A 126 8.33 6.38 5.25
CA ILE A 126 8.51 6.09 3.83
C ILE A 126 8.10 7.31 3.02
N ARG A 127 8.90 7.65 2.01
CA ARG A 127 8.75 8.88 1.21
C ARG A 127 8.58 8.55 -0.28
N PRO A 128 7.39 8.11 -0.72
CA PRO A 128 7.09 7.96 -2.14
C PRO A 128 7.22 9.30 -2.85
N ALA A 129 7.60 9.26 -4.13
CA ALA A 129 7.91 10.49 -4.88
C ALA A 129 6.77 10.97 -5.77
N GLY A 130 5.84 10.10 -6.16
CA GLY A 130 4.87 10.40 -7.21
C GLY A 130 5.54 10.62 -8.57
N GLY A 131 4.94 11.45 -9.40
CA GLY A 131 5.50 11.90 -10.67
C GLY A 131 4.73 11.46 -11.91
N THR A 132 5.34 11.66 -13.07
CA THR A 132 4.86 11.22 -14.39
C THR A 132 5.10 9.73 -14.60
N ILE A 133 4.81 9.23 -15.81
CA ILE A 133 4.92 7.79 -16.12
C ILE A 133 6.35 7.23 -15.99
N VAL A 134 7.38 8.02 -16.31
CA VAL A 134 8.78 7.54 -16.41
C VAL A 134 9.29 6.89 -15.14
N PRO A 135 9.23 7.51 -13.94
CA PRO A 135 9.67 6.84 -12.70
C PRO A 135 8.87 5.59 -12.37
N PHE A 136 7.59 5.51 -12.79
CA PHE A 136 6.75 4.33 -12.55
C PHE A 136 7.13 3.13 -13.44
N LEU A 137 7.87 3.29 -14.52
CA LEU A 137 8.32 2.18 -15.34
C LEU A 137 9.34 1.26 -14.64
N SER A 138 10.01 1.75 -13.62
CA SER A 138 11.03 0.97 -12.88
C SER A 138 10.62 0.59 -11.45
N ARG A 139 9.70 1.35 -10.83
CA ARG A 139 9.24 1.16 -9.44
C ARG A 139 7.89 1.79 -9.21
N ASN A 140 7.14 1.28 -8.24
CA ASN A 140 5.94 1.96 -7.76
C ASN A 140 6.33 3.22 -6.97
N CYS A 141 5.82 4.38 -7.36
CA CYS A 141 6.11 5.68 -6.73
C CYS A 141 4.94 6.24 -5.93
N CYS A 142 3.84 5.49 -5.76
CA CYS A 142 2.68 5.91 -4.98
C CYS A 142 2.17 4.76 -4.10
N PRO A 143 1.75 5.00 -2.86
CA PRO A 143 1.15 3.98 -2.03
C PRO A 143 -0.23 3.53 -2.55
N ALA A 144 -0.65 2.32 -2.17
CA ALA A 144 -2.00 1.81 -2.42
C ALA A 144 -3.09 2.70 -1.79
N THR A 145 -2.80 3.34 -0.66
CA THR A 145 -3.66 4.35 -0.02
C THR A 145 -3.49 5.70 -0.72
N HIS A 146 -4.50 6.13 -1.48
CA HIS A 146 -4.48 7.37 -2.26
C HIS A 146 -5.90 7.91 -2.50
N ILE A 147 -6.02 9.17 -2.85
CA ILE A 147 -7.25 9.75 -3.40
C ILE A 147 -7.07 9.86 -4.92
N LEU A 148 -8.04 9.36 -5.67
CA LEU A 148 -8.07 9.41 -7.13
C LEU A 148 -9.21 10.28 -7.66
N ARG A 149 -9.07 10.79 -8.89
CA ARG A 149 -10.19 11.29 -9.67
C ARG A 149 -10.96 10.11 -10.25
N ARG A 150 -12.25 10.02 -9.92
CA ARG A 150 -13.11 8.95 -10.44
C ARG A 150 -13.12 8.90 -11.98
N SER A 151 -13.09 10.05 -12.65
CA SER A 151 -12.99 10.14 -14.11
C SER A 151 -11.72 9.49 -14.68
N CYS A 152 -10.59 9.54 -13.98
CA CYS A 152 -9.37 8.84 -14.41
C CYS A 152 -9.51 7.33 -14.25
N TRP A 153 -10.14 6.86 -13.16
CA TRP A 153 -10.47 5.44 -13.00
C TRP A 153 -11.40 4.93 -14.10
N GLU A 154 -12.41 5.72 -14.48
CA GLU A 154 -13.32 5.39 -15.58
C GLU A 154 -12.58 5.35 -16.93
N ALA A 155 -11.68 6.30 -17.18
CA ALA A 155 -10.93 6.42 -18.43
C ALA A 155 -9.92 5.27 -18.61
N CYS A 156 -9.23 4.83 -17.54
CA CYS A 156 -8.24 3.75 -17.61
C CYS A 156 -8.84 2.35 -17.47
N GLY A 157 -10.14 2.23 -17.18
CA GLY A 157 -10.85 0.95 -17.02
C GLY A 157 -10.73 0.31 -15.63
N GLY A 158 -10.13 1.02 -14.66
CA GLY A 158 -9.99 0.57 -13.27
C GLY A 158 -8.82 -0.38 -13.02
N TYR A 159 -8.84 -1.02 -11.85
CA TYR A 159 -7.85 -2.02 -11.47
C TYR A 159 -7.98 -3.30 -12.28
N ASP A 160 -6.86 -3.95 -12.61
CA ASP A 160 -6.87 -5.29 -13.22
C ASP A 160 -7.22 -6.35 -12.18
N GLU A 161 -8.40 -6.94 -12.31
CA GLU A 161 -8.92 -7.96 -11.38
C GLU A 161 -8.22 -9.33 -11.54
N ALA A 162 -7.41 -9.52 -12.59
CA ALA A 162 -6.58 -10.71 -12.76
C ALA A 162 -5.31 -10.66 -11.87
N MET A 163 -4.89 -9.48 -11.43
CA MET A 163 -3.73 -9.28 -10.55
C MET A 163 -4.09 -9.57 -9.08
N ARG A 164 -3.85 -10.82 -8.64
CA ARG A 164 -4.16 -11.28 -7.28
C ARG A 164 -2.93 -11.49 -6.38
N SER A 165 -1.75 -11.25 -6.90
CA SER A 165 -0.50 -11.59 -6.21
C SER A 165 0.34 -10.36 -5.82
N GLY A 166 -0.20 -9.16 -5.97
CA GLY A 166 0.46 -7.88 -5.71
C GLY A 166 0.73 -7.09 -6.98
N PHE A 167 1.23 -5.86 -6.84
CA PHE A 167 1.52 -4.87 -7.88
C PHE A 167 0.29 -4.37 -8.63
N GLU A 168 -0.91 -4.67 -8.16
CA GLU A 168 -2.17 -4.21 -8.75
C GLU A 168 -2.34 -2.69 -8.66
N ASP A 169 -1.79 -2.08 -7.62
CA ASP A 169 -1.74 -0.63 -7.44
C ASP A 169 -0.75 0.01 -8.42
N TRP A 170 0.39 -0.60 -8.63
CA TRP A 170 1.39 -0.14 -9.59
C TRP A 170 0.88 -0.20 -11.03
N ASP A 171 0.28 -1.30 -11.47
CA ASP A 171 -0.38 -1.44 -12.77
C ASP A 171 -1.47 -0.36 -12.96
N PHE A 172 -2.27 -0.15 -11.92
CA PHE A 172 -3.33 0.84 -11.94
C PHE A 172 -2.80 2.27 -12.08
N PHE A 173 -1.72 2.63 -11.38
CA PHE A 173 -1.09 3.95 -11.56
C PHE A 173 -0.55 4.12 -12.98
N LEU A 174 0.12 3.13 -13.55
CA LEU A 174 0.56 3.17 -14.95
C LEU A 174 -0.63 3.35 -15.90
N SER A 175 -1.71 2.59 -15.71
CA SER A 175 -2.93 2.74 -16.51
C SER A 175 -3.53 4.14 -16.44
N MET A 176 -3.54 4.79 -15.27
CA MET A 176 -3.98 6.18 -15.13
C MET A 176 -3.04 7.15 -15.83
N LEU A 177 -1.72 6.96 -15.71
CA LEU A 177 -0.71 7.82 -16.29
C LEU A 177 -0.69 7.77 -17.82
N GLU A 178 -1.14 6.68 -18.42
CA GLU A 178 -1.30 6.54 -19.88
C GLU A 178 -2.55 7.24 -20.43
N THR A 179 -3.46 7.76 -19.60
CA THR A 179 -4.71 8.38 -20.07
C THR A 179 -4.50 9.71 -20.79
N ALA A 180 -3.45 10.48 -20.44
CA ALA A 180 -3.05 11.69 -21.13
C ALA A 180 -1.57 12.04 -20.85
N PRO A 181 -0.86 12.73 -21.77
CA PRO A 181 0.59 12.99 -21.66
C PRO A 181 1.02 13.75 -20.42
N ASP A 182 0.20 14.68 -19.93
CA ASP A 182 0.53 15.53 -18.77
C ASP A 182 0.03 14.93 -17.44
N THR A 183 -0.55 13.73 -17.48
CA THR A 183 -1.07 13.08 -16.29
C THR A 183 0.06 12.70 -15.33
N HIS A 184 -0.13 13.02 -14.05
CA HIS A 184 0.83 12.64 -13.02
C HIS A 184 0.17 12.32 -11.67
N ILE A 185 0.96 11.80 -10.75
CA ILE A 185 0.55 11.43 -9.39
C ILE A 185 1.22 12.38 -8.41
N GLY A 186 0.42 13.00 -7.54
CA GLY A 186 0.90 13.94 -6.53
C GLY A 186 1.22 13.27 -5.20
N ILE A 187 2.18 13.86 -4.46
CA ILE A 187 2.49 13.41 -3.09
C ILE A 187 2.57 14.63 -2.17
N VAL A 188 1.81 14.60 -1.09
CA VAL A 188 1.96 15.54 0.03
C VAL A 188 3.19 15.12 0.84
N PRO A 189 4.22 15.99 1.03
CA PRO A 189 5.47 15.60 1.69
C PRO A 189 5.35 15.60 3.23
N GLU A 190 4.33 14.93 3.73
CA GLU A 190 4.05 14.75 5.15
C GLU A 190 3.57 13.31 5.40
N PRO A 191 3.91 12.66 6.53
CA PRO A 191 3.49 11.30 6.84
C PRO A 191 2.04 11.31 7.34
N LEU A 192 1.07 11.34 6.39
CA LEU A 192 -0.35 11.52 6.70
C LEU A 192 -1.14 10.22 6.77
N PHE A 193 -0.52 9.07 6.54
CA PHE A 193 -1.16 7.80 6.84
C PHE A 193 -0.19 6.80 7.49
N ALA A 194 -0.76 5.90 8.29
CA ALA A 194 -0.06 4.85 9.00
C ALA A 194 -0.31 3.51 8.29
N TYR A 195 0.76 2.90 7.77
CA TYR A 195 0.77 1.62 7.07
C TYR A 195 1.14 0.49 8.02
N ARG A 196 0.28 -0.53 8.12
CA ARG A 196 0.55 -1.70 8.98
C ARG A 196 1.52 -2.66 8.32
N THR A 197 2.59 -3.01 9.03
CA THR A 197 3.59 -3.98 8.59
C THR A 197 3.45 -5.29 9.34
N ALA A 198 3.49 -6.41 8.60
CA ALA A 198 3.45 -7.76 9.14
C ALA A 198 4.38 -8.68 8.33
N PRO A 199 4.96 -9.75 8.93
CA PRO A 199 5.87 -10.67 8.22
C PRO A 199 5.24 -11.36 7.01
N ALA A 200 3.93 -11.61 7.07
CA ALA A 200 3.15 -12.27 6.02
C ALA A 200 2.34 -11.28 5.17
N SER A 201 2.73 -9.99 5.12
CA SER A 201 2.03 -8.99 4.31
C SER A 201 2.09 -9.31 2.81
N SER A 202 1.13 -8.82 2.05
CA SER A 202 1.08 -8.98 0.58
C SER A 202 2.32 -8.41 -0.09
N ASN A 203 2.84 -7.29 0.44
CA ASN A 203 4.07 -6.67 -0.06
C ASN A 203 5.29 -7.62 0.06
N VAL A 204 5.44 -8.33 1.19
CA VAL A 204 6.53 -9.31 1.35
C VAL A 204 6.37 -10.49 0.38
N ARG A 205 5.16 -11.03 0.27
CA ARG A 205 4.86 -12.17 -0.62
C ARG A 205 5.00 -11.85 -2.11
N SER A 206 4.64 -10.64 -2.53
CA SER A 206 4.75 -10.21 -3.94
C SER A 206 6.21 -10.17 -4.42
N MET A 207 7.17 -9.99 -3.50
CA MET A 207 8.59 -10.01 -3.86
C MET A 207 9.07 -11.38 -4.35
N GLU A 208 8.46 -12.48 -3.89
CA GLU A 208 8.78 -13.85 -4.38
C GLU A 208 8.36 -14.03 -5.85
N LYS A 209 7.32 -13.31 -6.28
CA LYS A 209 6.78 -13.34 -7.64
C LYS A 209 7.16 -12.12 -8.48
N ARG A 210 8.12 -11.30 -7.99
CA ARG A 210 8.43 -10.01 -8.61
C ARG A 210 8.68 -10.09 -10.12
N LEU A 211 9.43 -11.07 -10.60
CA LEU A 211 9.73 -11.20 -12.04
C LEU A 211 8.49 -11.54 -12.88
N GLU A 212 7.59 -12.35 -12.34
CA GLU A 212 6.32 -12.70 -12.98
C GLU A 212 5.42 -11.44 -13.05
N LEU A 213 5.29 -10.74 -11.94
CA LEU A 213 4.49 -9.52 -11.83
C LEU A 213 5.05 -8.40 -12.72
N MET A 214 6.37 -8.22 -12.76
CA MET A 214 7.01 -7.27 -13.68
C MET A 214 6.76 -7.62 -15.15
N ARG A 215 6.83 -8.91 -15.52
CA ARG A 215 6.49 -9.33 -16.88
C ARG A 215 5.06 -8.98 -17.24
N HIS A 216 4.12 -9.16 -16.30
CA HIS A 216 2.71 -8.78 -16.49
C HIS A 216 2.59 -7.27 -16.74
N ILE A 217 3.17 -6.43 -15.87
CA ILE A 217 3.17 -4.97 -16.01
C ILE A 217 3.74 -4.55 -17.37
N ILE A 218 4.94 -5.02 -17.74
CA ILE A 218 5.58 -4.68 -19.02
C ILE A 218 4.69 -5.08 -20.21
N SER A 219 4.02 -6.23 -20.12
CA SER A 219 3.14 -6.72 -21.18
C SER A 219 1.86 -5.91 -21.30
N ARG A 220 1.39 -5.30 -20.21
CA ARG A 220 0.19 -4.45 -20.20
C ARG A 220 0.44 -3.03 -20.68
N HIS A 221 1.67 -2.53 -20.49
CA HIS A 221 2.08 -1.16 -20.81
C HIS A 221 3.16 -1.08 -21.88
N PRO A 222 3.03 -1.82 -23.02
CA PRO A 222 4.12 -1.93 -24.02
C PRO A 222 4.46 -0.60 -24.66
N GLY A 223 3.48 0.30 -24.85
CA GLY A 223 3.67 1.63 -25.44
C GLY A 223 4.59 2.50 -24.58
N ALA A 224 4.30 2.60 -23.29
CA ALA A 224 5.10 3.38 -22.36
C ALA A 224 6.54 2.85 -22.23
N TYR A 225 6.71 1.51 -22.15
CA TYR A 225 8.05 0.92 -22.12
C TYR A 225 8.81 1.08 -23.42
N GLN A 226 8.13 1.08 -24.57
CA GLN A 226 8.77 1.30 -25.88
C GLN A 226 9.22 2.75 -26.03
N GLU A 227 8.39 3.72 -25.64
CA GLU A 227 8.67 5.15 -25.71
C GLU A 227 9.82 5.56 -24.80
N HIS A 228 9.89 4.98 -23.58
CA HIS A 228 10.87 5.32 -22.55
C HIS A 228 11.79 4.15 -22.20
N LEU A 229 12.21 3.37 -23.20
CA LEU A 229 12.99 2.13 -22.99
C LEU A 229 14.30 2.38 -22.21
N ALA A 230 15.04 3.43 -22.58
CA ALA A 230 16.33 3.71 -21.94
C ALA A 230 16.16 4.09 -20.46
N GLU A 231 15.19 4.94 -20.15
CA GLU A 231 14.88 5.37 -18.79
C GLU A 231 14.37 4.21 -17.94
N ALA A 232 13.51 3.35 -18.51
CA ALA A 232 13.01 2.17 -17.83
C ALA A 232 14.14 1.19 -17.47
N LEU A 233 15.06 0.91 -18.40
CA LEU A 233 16.20 0.01 -18.18
C LEU A 233 17.17 0.60 -17.15
N LEU A 234 17.52 1.88 -17.28
CA LEU A 234 18.40 2.56 -16.32
C LEU A 234 17.77 2.60 -14.91
N GLY A 235 16.46 2.84 -14.83
CA GLY A 235 15.73 2.81 -13.58
C GLY A 235 15.72 1.41 -12.93
N LEU A 236 15.50 0.35 -13.71
CA LEU A 236 15.56 -1.03 -13.22
C LEU A 236 16.98 -1.41 -12.78
N GLU A 237 18.00 -0.98 -13.52
CA GLU A 237 19.40 -1.20 -13.14
C GLU A 237 19.75 -0.46 -11.85
N ALA A 238 19.30 0.78 -11.68
CA ALA A 238 19.49 1.52 -10.43
C ALA A 238 18.84 0.82 -9.23
N VAL A 239 17.64 0.25 -9.40
CA VAL A 239 16.97 -0.58 -8.38
C VAL A 239 17.77 -1.84 -8.08
N SER A 240 18.31 -2.50 -9.11
CA SER A 240 19.14 -3.71 -8.97
C SER A 240 20.43 -3.42 -8.23
N MET A 241 21.12 -2.33 -8.60
CA MET A 241 22.35 -1.89 -7.93
C MET A 241 22.11 -1.53 -6.46
N SER A 242 21.02 -0.83 -6.15
CA SER A 242 20.70 -0.48 -4.76
C SER A 242 20.49 -1.71 -3.88
N ARG A 243 20.03 -2.82 -4.45
CA ARG A 243 19.90 -4.11 -3.76
C ARG A 243 21.22 -4.85 -3.62
N LEU A 244 22.07 -4.80 -4.66
CA LEU A 244 23.38 -5.46 -4.68
C LEU A 244 24.37 -4.78 -3.74
N PHE A 245 24.31 -3.45 -3.57
CA PHE A 245 25.15 -2.73 -2.61
C PHE A 245 24.74 -3.01 -1.15
N GLY A 246 24.27 -4.17 -0.98
CA GLY A 246 24.58 -4.94 0.19
C GLY A 246 23.83 -4.68 1.46
N TRP A 247 22.93 -3.73 1.53
CA TRP A 247 22.28 -3.51 2.81
C TRP A 247 21.45 -4.72 3.26
N GLU A 248 20.79 -5.45 2.36
CA GLU A 248 20.05 -6.65 2.73
C GLU A 248 21.01 -7.79 3.16
N THR A 249 22.03 -8.03 2.38
CA THR A 249 23.02 -9.09 2.67
C THR A 249 23.84 -8.77 3.92
N GLU A 250 24.31 -7.52 4.04
CA GLU A 250 25.13 -7.10 5.16
C GLU A 250 24.34 -7.05 6.48
N MET A 251 23.10 -6.55 6.43
CA MET A 251 22.25 -6.50 7.62
C MET A 251 21.85 -7.91 8.10
N LEU A 252 21.47 -8.79 7.20
CA LEU A 252 21.16 -10.18 7.57
C LEU A 252 22.39 -10.90 8.12
N HIS A 253 23.59 -10.68 7.54
CA HIS A 253 24.84 -11.22 8.07
C HIS A 253 25.15 -10.67 9.46
N ALA A 254 25.01 -9.37 9.67
CA ALA A 254 25.23 -8.77 10.98
C ALA A 254 24.32 -9.35 12.06
N LEU A 255 23.05 -9.57 11.72
CA LEU A 255 22.08 -10.18 12.62
C LEU A 255 22.35 -11.66 12.89
N GLN A 256 22.82 -12.42 11.90
CA GLN A 256 23.20 -13.82 12.08
C GLN A 256 24.43 -13.99 12.97
N GLU A 257 25.34 -13.01 12.95
CA GLU A 257 26.57 -12.99 13.74
C GLU A 257 26.42 -12.24 15.08
N ASP A 258 25.20 -11.82 15.44
CA ASP A 258 24.90 -11.01 16.62
C ASP A 258 25.75 -9.72 16.72
N ARG A 259 26.03 -9.13 15.54
CA ARG A 259 26.78 -7.85 15.43
C ARG A 259 25.81 -6.68 15.38
N PRO A 260 26.17 -5.53 15.99
CA PRO A 260 25.38 -4.31 15.82
C PRO A 260 25.32 -3.91 14.36
N LEU A 261 24.17 -3.40 13.92
CA LEU A 261 24.01 -2.82 12.60
C LEU A 261 24.88 -1.56 12.47
N ASN A 262 25.42 -1.32 11.29
CA ASN A 262 26.12 -0.07 11.02
C ASN A 262 25.11 1.09 10.82
N ALA A 263 25.61 2.34 10.86
CA ALA A 263 24.78 3.53 10.76
C ALA A 263 23.96 3.59 9.46
N VAL A 264 24.46 3.04 8.35
CA VAL A 264 23.75 2.99 7.06
C VAL A 264 22.57 2.02 7.12
N SER A 265 22.77 0.86 7.74
CA SER A 265 21.73 -0.14 7.94
C SER A 265 20.66 0.35 8.91
N GLU A 266 21.04 1.04 9.98
CA GLU A 266 20.08 1.68 10.89
C GLU A 266 19.30 2.80 10.22
N ASP A 267 19.93 3.60 9.37
CA ASP A 267 19.25 4.67 8.62
C ASP A 267 18.29 4.10 7.59
N PHE A 268 18.68 3.01 6.91
CA PHE A 268 17.79 2.27 6.03
C PHE A 268 16.54 1.75 6.76
N LEU A 269 16.69 1.17 7.95
CA LEU A 269 15.53 0.68 8.71
C LEU A 269 14.62 1.82 9.18
N ARG A 270 15.18 3.01 9.46
CA ARG A 270 14.39 4.20 9.82
C ARG A 270 13.65 4.84 8.64
N SER A 271 14.19 4.69 7.42
CA SER A 271 13.65 5.32 6.21
C SER A 271 13.85 4.43 4.97
N PRO A 272 13.22 3.22 4.94
CA PRO A 272 13.38 2.32 3.81
C PRO A 272 12.79 2.91 2.53
N SER A 273 13.38 2.55 1.39
CA SER A 273 12.89 2.95 0.07
C SER A 273 11.55 2.29 -0.26
N TYR A 274 10.73 3.00 -1.03
CA TYR A 274 9.40 2.53 -1.45
C TYR A 274 9.37 2.14 -2.94
N GLY A 275 8.61 1.08 -3.25
CA GLY A 275 8.34 0.65 -4.63
C GLY A 275 9.43 -0.19 -5.29
N ASP A 276 10.61 -0.30 -4.69
CA ASP A 276 11.74 -1.11 -5.17
C ASP A 276 11.98 -2.40 -4.37
N GLY A 277 11.13 -2.65 -3.36
CA GLY A 277 11.25 -3.77 -2.42
C GLY A 277 12.00 -3.45 -1.14
N GLY A 278 12.51 -2.23 -0.98
CA GLY A 278 13.21 -1.78 0.23
C GLY A 278 12.37 -1.93 1.49
N MET A 279 11.10 -1.50 1.45
CA MET A 279 10.18 -1.68 2.57
C MET A 279 9.96 -3.16 2.92
N ALA A 280 9.81 -4.05 1.93
CA ALA A 280 9.64 -5.48 2.19
C ALA A 280 10.88 -6.11 2.84
N ALA A 281 12.07 -5.70 2.42
CA ALA A 281 13.32 -6.13 3.03
C ALA A 281 13.46 -5.62 4.47
N ALA A 282 13.13 -4.35 4.74
CA ALA A 282 13.13 -3.80 6.08
C ALA A 282 12.17 -4.54 7.03
N VAL A 283 10.99 -4.92 6.55
CA VAL A 283 10.04 -5.76 7.31
C VAL A 283 10.63 -7.13 7.62
N ARG A 284 11.29 -7.80 6.66
CA ARG A 284 11.95 -9.11 6.91
C ARG A 284 13.02 -9.00 7.97
N ILE A 285 13.86 -7.96 7.90
CA ILE A 285 14.93 -7.72 8.86
C ILE A 285 14.35 -7.45 10.25
N ALA A 286 13.38 -6.54 10.38
CA ALA A 286 12.71 -6.25 11.65
C ALA A 286 12.06 -7.50 12.25
N SER A 287 11.43 -8.34 11.43
CA SER A 287 10.81 -9.60 11.86
C SER A 287 11.83 -10.64 12.35
N ALA A 288 13.02 -10.66 11.78
CA ALA A 288 14.10 -11.56 12.22
C ALA A 288 14.66 -11.15 13.59
N VAL A 289 14.74 -9.86 13.87
CA VAL A 289 15.18 -9.31 15.17
C VAL A 289 14.16 -9.57 16.29
N THR A 290 12.86 -9.52 15.96
CA THR A 290 11.78 -9.67 16.95
C THR A 290 11.44 -11.12 17.30
N ARG A 291 11.96 -12.12 16.58
CA ARG A 291 11.77 -13.52 16.95
C ARG A 291 12.63 -13.83 18.18
N PRO A 292 12.04 -14.23 19.33
CA PRO A 292 12.82 -14.73 20.45
C PRO A 292 13.64 -15.93 19.97
N SER A 293 14.92 -15.97 20.35
CA SER A 293 15.79 -17.11 20.08
C SER A 293 15.06 -18.38 20.56
N SER A 294 14.90 -19.36 19.66
CA SER A 294 14.22 -20.64 19.90
C SER A 294 14.86 -21.53 21.00
N GLY A 295 15.64 -20.93 21.90
CA GLY A 295 16.35 -21.61 23.01
C GLY A 295 15.62 -21.64 24.34
N GLU A 296 14.45 -20.96 24.50
CA GLU A 296 13.75 -20.93 25.81
C GLU A 296 12.49 -21.80 25.92
N ILE A 297 12.15 -22.58 24.89
CA ILE A 297 10.93 -23.42 24.93
C ILE A 297 11.20 -24.83 25.53
N ASP A 298 12.45 -25.26 25.61
CA ASP A 298 12.77 -26.63 26.12
C ASP A 298 13.01 -26.74 27.64
N ALA A 299 12.95 -25.66 28.40
CA ALA A 299 13.18 -25.72 29.86
C ALA A 299 11.91 -25.88 30.71
N ALA A 300 10.71 -25.79 30.12
CA ALA A 300 9.44 -25.87 30.87
C ALA A 300 8.73 -27.24 30.79
N SER A 301 9.23 -28.19 29.99
CA SER A 301 8.62 -29.53 29.84
C SER A 301 9.40 -30.67 30.54
N ALA A 302 10.43 -30.36 31.34
CA ALA A 302 11.24 -31.37 32.05
C ALA A 302 10.98 -31.43 33.58
N SER A 303 9.87 -30.83 34.08
CA SER A 303 9.46 -30.96 35.49
C SER A 303 7.94 -30.93 35.59
N ALA A 304 7.31 -32.05 35.19
CA ALA A 304 6.00 -32.47 35.67
C ALA A 304 5.91 -34.01 35.55
#